data_fc8734efd0b58e25618aee39ebc81671
#
_entry.id   fc8734efd0b58e25618aee39ebc81671
#
_cell.length_a   1.000
_cell.length_b   1.000
_cell.length_c   1.000
_cell.angle_alpha   90.00
_cell.angle_beta   90.00
_cell.angle_gamma   90.00
#
_symmetry.space_group_name_H-M   'P 1'
#
loop_
_entity.id
_entity.type
_entity.pdbx_description
1 polymer ?
#
loop_
_entity_poly.entity_id
_entity_poly.type
_entity_poly.pdbx_seq_one_letter_code
_entity_poly.pdbx_strand_id
1 'polypeptide(L)'
;MSHTRVVVLLGSLRSQSINRRIAETLRDQAPAGTVVEIVDGLGELPFYNEEIDVEGEVPGPVSRLRAQVGAADSVLAITPEYNGTMPAVLNNAIDWLSRPYGASALSGKPFAALGATPTRFGGKWSHEDARRSATVAGAHVVADIAISESTIDREDILAEPEFVGRLLGALDTLVSHQVEAKPAA
;
A
#
# COMPACT_ATOMS: atom_id res chain seq x y z
N MET A 1 7.14 24.71 1.30
CA MET A 1 6.00 24.01 1.91
C MET A 1 6.38 22.55 1.95
N SER A 2 6.28 21.88 3.10
CA SER A 2 6.50 20.43 3.15
C SER A 2 5.34 19.72 2.45
N HIS A 3 5.64 18.75 1.58
CA HIS A 3 4.64 17.92 0.94
C HIS A 3 4.45 16.65 1.77
N THR A 4 3.21 16.23 1.98
CA THR A 4 2.90 14.91 2.55
C THR A 4 3.13 13.85 1.49
N ARG A 5 3.99 12.88 1.77
CA ARG A 5 4.39 11.81 0.85
C ARG A 5 3.65 10.52 1.18
N VAL A 6 2.89 10.03 0.22
CA VAL A 6 2.21 8.72 0.27
C VAL A 6 2.92 7.76 -0.67
N VAL A 7 3.40 6.64 -0.14
CA VAL A 7 3.98 5.57 -0.96
C VAL A 7 2.92 4.51 -1.23
N VAL A 8 2.76 4.14 -2.50
CA VAL A 8 1.84 3.09 -2.95
C VAL A 8 2.58 1.78 -3.19
N LEU A 9 2.19 0.74 -2.46
CA LEU A 9 2.60 -0.65 -2.71
C LEU A 9 1.58 -1.30 -3.64
N LEU A 10 1.98 -1.58 -4.88
CA LEU A 10 1.09 -2.12 -5.90
C LEU A 10 1.11 -3.64 -5.93
N GLY A 11 0.04 -4.30 -5.51
CA GLY A 11 -0.07 -5.76 -5.45
C GLY A 11 -0.22 -6.46 -6.82
N SER A 12 -0.33 -5.71 -7.92
CA SER A 12 -0.45 -6.28 -9.26
C SER A 12 0.76 -5.96 -10.14
N LEU A 13 1.36 -6.99 -10.71
CA LEU A 13 2.48 -6.84 -11.66
C LEU A 13 2.03 -6.60 -13.12
N ARG A 14 0.73 -6.70 -13.42
CA ARG A 14 0.24 -6.47 -14.78
C ARG A 14 0.26 -4.97 -15.12
N SER A 15 0.85 -4.61 -16.25
CA SER A 15 0.92 -3.21 -16.71
C SER A 15 -0.47 -2.55 -16.92
N GLN A 16 -1.45 -3.33 -17.38
CA GLN A 16 -2.83 -2.88 -17.60
C GLN A 16 -3.78 -3.27 -16.45
N SER A 17 -3.27 -3.38 -15.23
CA SER A 17 -4.09 -3.69 -14.06
C SER A 17 -5.00 -2.52 -13.71
N ILE A 18 -6.26 -2.79 -13.38
CA ILE A 18 -7.16 -1.77 -12.81
C ILE A 18 -6.58 -1.16 -11.53
N ASN A 19 -5.88 -1.95 -10.72
CA ASN A 19 -5.25 -1.48 -9.50
C ASN A 19 -4.07 -0.54 -9.78
N ARG A 20 -3.32 -0.75 -10.89
CA ARG A 20 -2.32 0.22 -11.36
C ARG A 20 -2.98 1.52 -11.80
N ARG A 21 -4.06 1.45 -12.57
CA ARG A 21 -4.82 2.63 -12.99
C ARG A 21 -5.39 3.41 -11.81
N ILE A 22 -5.85 2.73 -10.75
CA ILE A 22 -6.28 3.36 -9.49
C ILE A 22 -5.10 4.13 -8.87
N ALA A 23 -3.93 3.52 -8.77
CA ALA A 23 -2.74 4.18 -8.23
C ALA A 23 -2.33 5.41 -9.05
N GLU A 24 -2.36 5.29 -10.38
CA GLU A 24 -2.07 6.39 -11.31
C GLU A 24 -3.09 7.52 -11.20
N THR A 25 -4.38 7.20 -11.08
CA THR A 25 -5.45 8.19 -10.85
C THR A 25 -5.22 8.96 -9.55
N LEU A 26 -4.85 8.27 -8.46
CA LEU A 26 -4.54 8.92 -7.18
C LEU A 26 -3.29 9.80 -7.27
N ARG A 27 -2.27 9.37 -8.01
CA ARG A 27 -1.07 10.17 -8.25
C ARG A 27 -1.38 11.44 -9.05
N ASP A 28 -2.13 11.29 -10.14
CA ASP A 28 -2.37 12.38 -11.12
C ASP A 28 -3.41 13.38 -10.59
N GLN A 29 -4.28 12.97 -9.67
CA GLN A 29 -5.34 13.80 -9.07
C GLN A 29 -5.10 14.08 -7.58
N ALA A 30 -3.90 13.84 -7.07
CA ALA A 30 -3.57 14.11 -5.67
C ALA A 30 -3.82 15.60 -5.32
N PRO A 31 -4.38 15.90 -4.15
CA PRO A 31 -4.60 17.27 -3.74
C PRO A 31 -3.29 18.03 -3.56
N ALA A 32 -3.35 19.37 -3.67
CA ALA A 32 -2.18 20.22 -3.50
C ALA A 32 -1.50 19.96 -2.14
N GLY A 33 -0.19 19.80 -2.16
CA GLY A 33 0.59 19.46 -0.96
C GLY A 33 0.75 17.96 -0.70
N THR A 34 0.15 17.09 -1.51
CA THR A 34 0.31 15.63 -1.43
C THR A 34 1.10 15.11 -2.64
N VAL A 35 2.07 14.24 -2.39
CA VAL A 35 2.82 13.53 -3.40
C VAL A 35 2.55 12.04 -3.26
N VAL A 36 2.00 11.42 -4.30
CA VAL A 36 1.78 9.98 -4.35
C VAL A 36 2.87 9.33 -5.21
N GLU A 37 3.65 8.45 -4.60
CA GLU A 37 4.75 7.74 -5.24
C GLU A 37 4.42 6.26 -5.36
N ILE A 38 4.33 5.74 -6.59
CA ILE A 38 4.08 4.31 -6.84
C ILE A 38 5.43 3.59 -6.81
N VAL A 39 5.57 2.60 -5.92
CA VAL A 39 6.77 1.77 -5.88
C VAL A 39 6.78 0.81 -7.06
N ASP A 40 7.81 0.94 -7.88
CA ASP A 40 8.09 -0.02 -8.95
C ASP A 40 9.00 -1.15 -8.44
N GLY A 41 8.95 -2.30 -9.15
CA GLY A 41 9.89 -3.40 -8.90
C GLY A 41 9.56 -4.31 -7.72
N LEU A 42 8.33 -4.32 -7.19
CA LEU A 42 7.96 -5.31 -6.16
C LEU A 42 8.15 -6.75 -6.63
N GLY A 43 8.05 -7.01 -7.94
CA GLY A 43 8.34 -8.32 -8.54
C GLY A 43 9.83 -8.67 -8.62
N GLU A 44 10.72 -7.72 -8.37
CA GLU A 44 12.18 -7.92 -8.37
C GLU A 44 12.72 -8.26 -6.97
N LEU A 45 11.89 -8.14 -5.94
CA LEU A 45 12.28 -8.47 -4.58
C LEU A 45 12.51 -9.99 -4.48
N PRO A 46 13.67 -10.45 -4.01
CA PRO A 46 13.81 -11.86 -3.66
C PRO A 46 12.79 -12.22 -2.59
N PHE A 47 12.36 -13.47 -2.50
CA PHE A 47 11.57 -13.90 -1.36
C PHE A 47 12.34 -13.64 -0.08
N TYR A 48 11.62 -13.16 0.95
CA TYR A 48 12.24 -12.87 2.23
C TYR A 48 12.97 -14.12 2.77
N ASN A 49 14.21 -13.90 3.11
CA ASN A 49 15.03 -14.88 3.82
C ASN A 49 15.94 -14.12 4.80
N GLU A 50 15.89 -14.50 6.06
CA GLU A 50 16.67 -13.87 7.13
C GLU A 50 18.19 -13.92 6.85
N GLU A 51 18.66 -14.97 6.17
CA GLU A 51 20.09 -15.16 5.85
C GLU A 51 20.65 -14.08 4.90
N ILE A 52 19.79 -13.43 4.12
CA ILE A 52 20.18 -12.34 3.21
C ILE A 52 19.72 -10.97 3.70
N ASP A 53 19.11 -10.88 4.90
CA ASP A 53 18.74 -9.62 5.54
C ASP A 53 19.80 -9.19 6.56
N VAL A 54 21.04 -9.14 6.10
CA VAL A 54 22.23 -8.80 6.89
C VAL A 54 22.61 -7.35 6.63
N GLU A 55 22.91 -6.59 7.67
CA GLU A 55 23.32 -5.19 7.56
C GLU A 55 24.53 -5.04 6.64
N GLY A 56 24.43 -4.15 5.65
CA GLY A 56 25.45 -3.93 4.62
C GLY A 56 25.37 -4.87 3.41
N GLU A 57 24.61 -5.97 3.47
CA GLU A 57 24.48 -6.97 2.41
C GLU A 57 23.03 -7.11 1.88
N VAL A 58 22.11 -6.30 2.40
CA VAL A 58 20.70 -6.33 1.99
C VAL A 58 20.58 -6.13 0.47
N PRO A 59 19.79 -6.97 -0.24
CA PRO A 59 19.61 -6.84 -1.69
C PRO A 59 19.18 -5.44 -2.13
N GLY A 60 19.78 -4.93 -3.21
CA GLY A 60 19.56 -3.56 -3.68
C GLY A 60 18.08 -3.17 -3.87
N PRO A 61 17.22 -4.02 -4.47
CA PRO A 61 15.77 -3.74 -4.56
C PRO A 61 15.11 -3.55 -3.18
N VAL A 62 15.50 -4.35 -2.18
CA VAL A 62 14.98 -4.25 -0.80
C VAL A 62 15.43 -2.95 -0.13
N SER A 63 16.72 -2.60 -0.28
CA SER A 63 17.26 -1.36 0.27
C SER A 63 16.53 -0.13 -0.30
N ARG A 64 16.24 -0.12 -1.61
CA ARG A 64 15.44 0.94 -2.24
C ARG A 64 14.02 0.99 -1.68
N LEU A 65 13.35 -0.14 -1.57
CA LEU A 65 12.00 -0.23 -1.01
C LEU A 65 11.95 0.31 0.43
N ARG A 66 12.88 -0.13 1.29
CA ARG A 66 12.97 0.36 2.68
C ARG A 66 13.23 1.86 2.75
N ALA A 67 14.09 2.39 1.88
CA ALA A 67 14.38 3.82 1.82
C ALA A 67 13.16 4.64 1.38
N GLN A 68 12.44 4.20 0.33
CA GLN A 68 11.23 4.87 -0.15
C GLN A 68 10.14 4.88 0.92
N VAL A 69 9.83 3.72 1.51
CA VAL A 69 8.83 3.61 2.58
C VAL A 69 9.27 4.36 3.84
N GLY A 70 10.56 4.29 4.20
CA GLY A 70 11.12 5.02 5.34
C GLY A 70 10.93 6.54 5.23
N ALA A 71 11.07 7.08 4.02
CA ALA A 71 10.92 8.51 3.72
C ALA A 71 9.46 8.97 3.54
N ALA A 72 8.50 8.04 3.50
CA ALA A 72 7.09 8.36 3.34
C ALA A 72 6.42 8.73 4.67
N ASP A 73 5.39 9.56 4.61
CA ASP A 73 4.53 9.89 5.75
C ASP A 73 3.46 8.82 5.98
N SER A 74 2.99 8.18 4.91
CA SER A 74 1.99 7.10 4.97
C SER A 74 2.16 6.10 3.82
N VAL A 75 1.54 4.92 3.96
CA VAL A 75 1.62 3.82 2.99
C VAL A 75 0.22 3.39 2.58
N LEU A 76 0.02 3.25 1.28
CA LEU A 76 -1.22 2.75 0.69
C LEU A 76 -0.96 1.49 -0.12
N ALA A 77 -1.49 0.35 0.30
CA ALA A 77 -1.50 -0.86 -0.50
C ALA A 77 -2.69 -0.83 -1.47
N ILE A 78 -2.42 -0.96 -2.78
CA ILE A 78 -3.47 -1.10 -3.81
C ILE A 78 -3.32 -2.46 -4.46
N THR A 79 -4.29 -3.35 -4.19
CA THR A 79 -4.10 -4.77 -4.47
C THR A 79 -5.35 -5.46 -5.01
N PRO A 80 -5.18 -6.38 -5.99
CA PRO A 80 -6.22 -7.35 -6.30
C PRO A 80 -6.28 -8.46 -5.23
N GLU A 81 -7.19 -9.39 -5.43
CA GLU A 81 -7.29 -10.61 -4.64
C GLU A 81 -6.95 -11.83 -5.50
N TYR A 82 -6.06 -12.69 -5.03
CA TYR A 82 -5.76 -13.98 -5.62
C TYR A 82 -6.01 -15.07 -4.60
N ASN A 83 -6.88 -16.04 -4.96
CA ASN A 83 -7.22 -17.19 -4.09
C ASN A 83 -7.67 -16.78 -2.67
N GLY A 84 -8.43 -15.70 -2.55
CA GLY A 84 -8.97 -15.22 -1.27
C GLY A 84 -7.95 -14.54 -0.35
N THR A 85 -6.80 -14.12 -0.87
CA THR A 85 -5.76 -13.42 -0.10
C THR A 85 -5.02 -12.39 -0.96
N MET A 86 -4.09 -11.64 -0.38
CA MET A 86 -3.25 -10.71 -1.11
C MET A 86 -2.23 -11.44 -2.00
N PRO A 87 -1.83 -10.85 -3.15
CA PRO A 87 -0.79 -11.41 -4.00
C PRO A 87 0.53 -11.60 -3.26
N ALA A 88 1.26 -12.66 -3.61
CA ALA A 88 2.55 -12.98 -3.00
C ALA A 88 3.56 -11.83 -3.04
N VAL A 89 3.56 -11.01 -4.10
CA VAL A 89 4.46 -9.86 -4.23
C VAL A 89 4.21 -8.78 -3.18
N LEU A 90 2.95 -8.56 -2.80
CA LEU A 90 2.61 -7.62 -1.74
C LEU A 90 2.95 -8.18 -0.37
N ASN A 91 2.64 -9.45 -0.12
CA ASN A 91 3.00 -10.11 1.13
C ASN A 91 4.52 -10.08 1.34
N ASN A 92 5.29 -10.46 0.31
CA ASN A 92 6.75 -10.44 0.35
C ASN A 92 7.32 -9.02 0.62
N ALA A 93 6.71 -8.00 0.02
CA ALA A 93 7.09 -6.61 0.30
C ALA A 93 6.85 -6.24 1.77
N ILE A 94 5.72 -6.64 2.36
CA ILE A 94 5.43 -6.41 3.78
C ILE A 94 6.41 -7.19 4.66
N ASP A 95 6.76 -8.44 4.30
CA ASP A 95 7.74 -9.23 5.03
C ASP A 95 9.10 -8.50 5.11
N TRP A 96 9.61 -8.01 3.97
CA TRP A 96 10.83 -7.19 3.93
C TRP A 96 10.73 -5.87 4.70
N LEU A 97 9.57 -5.21 4.62
CA LEU A 97 9.32 -3.94 5.28
C LEU A 97 9.08 -4.08 6.79
N SER A 98 8.79 -5.28 7.29
CA SER A 98 8.60 -5.56 8.72
C SER A 98 9.91 -5.66 9.50
N ARG A 99 11.05 -5.57 8.82
CA ARG A 99 12.40 -5.74 9.39
C ARG A 99 13.22 -4.45 9.30
N PRO A 100 14.18 -4.25 10.23
CA PRO A 100 14.39 -5.03 11.46
C PRO A 100 13.21 -4.90 12.43
N TYR A 101 12.97 -5.92 13.25
CA TYR A 101 11.85 -5.93 14.20
C TYR A 101 11.96 -4.74 15.19
N GLY A 102 10.86 -4.04 15.40
CA GLY A 102 10.79 -2.87 16.30
C GLY A 102 11.34 -1.56 15.70
N ALA A 103 12.04 -1.60 14.57
CA ALA A 103 12.58 -0.42 13.88
C ALA A 103 12.38 -0.51 12.36
N SER A 104 11.29 -1.14 11.94
CA SER A 104 10.97 -1.36 10.53
C SER A 104 10.52 -0.08 9.82
N ALA A 105 10.64 -0.06 8.49
CA ALA A 105 10.19 1.07 7.67
C ALA A 105 8.68 1.33 7.76
N LEU A 106 7.88 0.33 8.14
CA LEU A 106 6.43 0.45 8.39
C LEU A 106 6.09 0.91 9.81
N SER A 107 7.03 0.86 10.74
CA SER A 107 6.75 1.10 12.16
C SER A 107 6.12 2.48 12.39
N GLY A 108 4.93 2.50 12.98
CA GLY A 108 4.18 3.71 13.32
C GLY A 108 3.57 4.46 12.14
N LYS A 109 3.76 4.01 10.89
CA LYS A 109 3.21 4.73 9.73
C LYS A 109 1.71 4.45 9.55
N PRO A 110 0.90 5.47 9.22
CA PRO A 110 -0.45 5.27 8.73
C PRO A 110 -0.44 4.34 7.51
N PHE A 111 -1.28 3.32 7.54
CA PHE A 111 -1.40 2.32 6.48
C PHE A 111 -2.85 2.07 6.11
N ALA A 112 -3.14 2.02 4.83
CA ALA A 112 -4.44 1.58 4.33
C ALA A 112 -4.26 0.55 3.21
N ALA A 113 -5.31 -0.26 2.98
CA ALA A 113 -5.38 -1.19 1.86
C ALA A 113 -6.73 -1.08 1.16
N LEU A 114 -6.69 -0.92 -0.16
CA LEU A 114 -7.85 -0.83 -1.03
C LEU A 114 -7.57 -1.44 -2.41
N GLY A 115 -8.59 -1.53 -3.24
CA GLY A 115 -8.42 -1.98 -4.61
C GLY A 115 -9.72 -2.46 -5.24
N ALA A 116 -9.56 -3.08 -6.42
CA ALA A 116 -10.67 -3.58 -7.20
C ALA A 116 -10.35 -4.96 -7.82
N THR A 117 -11.38 -5.81 -7.93
CA THR A 117 -11.28 -7.12 -8.57
C THR A 117 -12.57 -7.49 -9.32
N PRO A 118 -12.49 -8.34 -10.36
CA PRO A 118 -13.68 -8.86 -11.05
C PRO A 118 -14.32 -9.99 -10.23
N THR A 119 -14.53 -9.76 -8.94
CA THR A 119 -15.20 -10.69 -8.03
C THR A 119 -16.30 -9.98 -7.26
N ARG A 120 -17.29 -10.74 -6.78
CA ARG A 120 -18.43 -10.23 -6.03
C ARG A 120 -18.01 -9.41 -4.79
N PHE A 121 -16.89 -9.76 -4.17
CA PHE A 121 -16.43 -9.12 -2.92
C PHE A 121 -15.37 -8.03 -3.14
N GLY A 122 -15.02 -7.73 -4.40
CA GLY A 122 -14.14 -6.62 -4.75
C GLY A 122 -12.72 -6.69 -4.18
N GLY A 123 -12.28 -7.85 -3.72
CA GLY A 123 -10.94 -8.00 -3.11
C GLY A 123 -10.91 -7.84 -1.59
N LYS A 124 -12.06 -7.92 -0.92
CA LYS A 124 -12.20 -7.70 0.52
C LYS A 124 -11.20 -8.49 1.36
N TRP A 125 -11.05 -9.79 1.10
CA TRP A 125 -10.16 -10.65 1.89
C TRP A 125 -8.69 -10.29 1.72
N SER A 126 -8.27 -9.94 0.51
CA SER A 126 -6.92 -9.43 0.24
C SER A 126 -6.61 -8.17 1.03
N HIS A 127 -7.55 -7.22 1.07
CA HIS A 127 -7.39 -5.96 1.79
C HIS A 127 -7.38 -6.18 3.30
N GLU A 128 -8.20 -7.10 3.84
CA GLU A 128 -8.19 -7.49 5.25
C GLU A 128 -6.87 -8.15 5.63
N ASP A 129 -6.34 -9.05 4.80
CA ASP A 129 -5.05 -9.70 5.00
C ASP A 129 -3.90 -8.70 4.98
N ALA A 130 -3.88 -7.77 4.03
CA ALA A 130 -2.86 -6.72 3.95
C ALA A 130 -2.86 -5.83 5.20
N ARG A 131 -4.05 -5.42 5.68
CA ARG A 131 -4.18 -4.65 6.92
C ARG A 131 -3.69 -5.44 8.14
N ARG A 132 -4.06 -6.71 8.26
CA ARG A 132 -3.61 -7.58 9.36
C ARG A 132 -2.09 -7.73 9.35
N SER A 133 -1.49 -8.03 8.19
CA SER A 133 -0.04 -8.19 8.05
C SER A 133 0.70 -6.88 8.37
N ALA A 134 0.21 -5.75 7.87
CA ALA A 134 0.79 -4.44 8.17
C ALA A 134 0.71 -4.08 9.66
N THR A 135 -0.41 -4.42 10.34
CA THR A 135 -0.54 -4.22 11.79
C THR A 135 0.53 -5.01 12.56
N VAL A 136 0.76 -6.28 12.19
CA VAL A 136 1.80 -7.12 12.80
C VAL A 136 3.19 -6.58 12.49
N ALA A 137 3.39 -6.01 11.31
CA ALA A 137 4.64 -5.34 10.91
C ALA A 137 4.88 -3.98 11.62
N GLY A 138 3.94 -3.52 12.44
CA GLY A 138 4.07 -2.30 13.24
C GLY A 138 3.45 -1.04 12.62
N ALA A 139 2.75 -1.14 11.49
CA ALA A 139 2.02 -0.03 10.90
C ALA A 139 0.76 0.33 11.70
N HIS A 140 0.32 1.57 11.59
CA HIS A 140 -0.94 2.04 12.13
C HIS A 140 -2.02 1.99 11.04
N VAL A 141 -2.89 0.97 11.10
CA VAL A 141 -3.93 0.78 10.09
C VAL A 141 -5.06 1.78 10.26
N VAL A 142 -5.35 2.54 9.20
CA VAL A 142 -6.47 3.49 9.13
C VAL A 142 -7.72 2.71 8.71
N ALA A 143 -8.50 2.26 9.71
CA ALA A 143 -9.63 1.33 9.51
C ALA A 143 -10.80 1.93 8.71
N ASP A 144 -10.94 3.25 8.73
CA ASP A 144 -12.01 3.98 8.02
C ASP A 144 -11.85 3.91 6.49
N ILE A 145 -10.65 3.54 6.00
CA ILE A 145 -10.39 3.33 4.59
C ILE A 145 -10.65 1.86 4.24
N ALA A 146 -11.86 1.58 3.73
CA ALA A 146 -12.31 0.22 3.42
C ALA A 146 -12.97 0.13 2.03
N ILE A 147 -12.20 0.41 0.96
CA ILE A 147 -12.67 0.33 -0.42
C ILE A 147 -12.27 -1.03 -1.01
N SER A 148 -13.27 -1.88 -1.23
CA SER A 148 -13.13 -3.18 -1.93
C SER A 148 -14.15 -3.18 -3.07
N GLU A 149 -13.69 -2.84 -4.28
CA GLU A 149 -14.58 -2.52 -5.39
C GLU A 149 -14.72 -3.69 -6.37
N SER A 150 -15.97 -4.08 -6.63
CA SER A 150 -16.25 -5.08 -7.67
C SER A 150 -16.25 -4.42 -9.05
N THR A 151 -15.59 -5.07 -10.03
CA THR A 151 -15.64 -4.64 -11.43
C THR A 151 -16.57 -5.52 -12.28
N ILE A 152 -17.37 -6.40 -11.64
CA ILE A 152 -18.35 -7.24 -12.35
C ILE A 152 -19.37 -6.35 -13.05
N ASP A 153 -19.63 -6.66 -14.32
CA ASP A 153 -20.60 -5.96 -15.17
C ASP A 153 -20.37 -4.45 -15.31
N ARG A 154 -19.14 -3.98 -15.05
CA ARG A 154 -18.74 -2.58 -15.17
C ARG A 154 -17.64 -2.42 -16.21
N GLU A 155 -17.83 -1.54 -17.17
CA GLU A 155 -16.90 -1.32 -18.27
C GLU A 155 -15.62 -0.62 -17.79
N ASP A 156 -15.78 0.49 -17.07
CA ASP A 156 -14.65 1.24 -16.51
C ASP A 156 -15.05 1.98 -15.23
N ILE A 157 -14.67 1.44 -14.08
CA ILE A 157 -14.98 2.05 -12.78
C ILE A 157 -14.29 3.40 -12.56
N LEU A 158 -13.19 3.68 -13.28
CA LEU A 158 -12.50 4.97 -13.20
C LEU A 158 -13.16 6.08 -14.05
N ALA A 159 -14.10 5.71 -14.92
CA ALA A 159 -14.98 6.68 -15.59
C ALA A 159 -16.13 7.14 -14.69
N GLU A 160 -16.31 6.56 -13.52
CA GLU A 160 -17.39 6.88 -12.57
C GLU A 160 -16.91 7.92 -11.55
N PRO A 161 -17.45 9.16 -11.58
CA PRO A 161 -17.00 10.23 -10.67
C PRO A 161 -17.20 9.90 -9.19
N GLU A 162 -18.23 9.12 -8.85
CA GLU A 162 -18.50 8.69 -7.47
C GLU A 162 -17.38 7.78 -6.94
N PHE A 163 -16.93 6.82 -7.75
CA PHE A 163 -15.83 5.93 -7.34
C PHE A 163 -14.52 6.70 -7.20
N VAL A 164 -14.20 7.57 -8.17
CA VAL A 164 -12.99 8.42 -8.11
C VAL A 164 -13.05 9.34 -6.88
N GLY A 165 -14.21 9.92 -6.58
CA GLY A 165 -14.41 10.74 -5.38
C GLY A 165 -14.16 9.96 -4.09
N ARG A 166 -14.59 8.69 -4.00
CA ARG A 166 -14.28 7.83 -2.83
C ARG A 166 -12.79 7.53 -2.71
N LEU A 167 -12.08 7.31 -3.84
CA LEU A 167 -10.63 7.10 -3.84
C LEU A 167 -9.88 8.33 -3.33
N LEU A 168 -10.24 9.53 -3.80
CA LEU A 168 -9.62 10.78 -3.36
C LEU A 168 -9.94 11.08 -1.89
N GLY A 169 -11.18 10.80 -1.44
CA GLY A 169 -11.55 10.90 -0.03
C GLY A 169 -10.76 9.94 0.87
N ALA A 170 -10.48 8.73 0.39
CA ALA A 170 -9.62 7.79 1.10
C ALA A 170 -8.17 8.29 1.20
N LEU A 171 -7.65 8.89 0.12
CA LEU A 171 -6.32 9.52 0.13
C LEU A 171 -6.28 10.67 1.13
N ASP A 172 -7.27 11.55 1.13
CA ASP A 172 -7.38 12.68 2.07
C ASP A 172 -7.43 12.20 3.53
N THR A 173 -8.24 11.17 3.81
CA THR A 173 -8.31 10.53 5.12
C THR A 173 -6.94 9.99 5.55
N LEU A 174 -6.21 9.33 4.65
CA LEU A 174 -4.90 8.75 4.94
C LEU A 174 -3.85 9.82 5.26
N VAL A 175 -3.81 10.91 4.47
CA VAL A 175 -2.83 12.00 4.66
C VAL A 175 -3.14 12.88 5.87
N SER A 176 -4.42 12.99 6.24
CA SER A 176 -4.86 13.74 7.41
C SER A 176 -4.75 12.94 8.71
N HIS A 177 -4.49 11.62 8.61
CA HIS A 177 -4.44 10.75 9.77
C HIS A 177 -3.19 11.04 10.60
N GLN A 178 -3.39 11.53 11.82
CA GLN A 178 -2.31 11.73 12.78
C GLN A 178 -2.17 10.50 13.67
N VAL A 179 -1.01 9.89 13.64
CA VAL A 179 -0.67 8.84 14.62
C VAL A 179 -0.33 9.54 15.94
N GLU A 180 -1.11 9.28 16.97
CA GLU A 180 -0.76 9.76 18.32
C GLU A 180 0.65 9.23 18.68
N ALA A 181 1.56 10.13 18.99
CA ALA A 181 2.91 9.77 19.40
C ALA A 181 2.80 8.85 20.63
N LYS A 182 3.28 7.61 20.50
CA LYS A 182 3.37 6.70 21.64
C LYS A 182 4.25 7.36 22.69
N PRO A 183 3.78 7.56 23.96
CA PRO A 183 4.61 8.15 24.98
C PRO A 183 5.92 7.34 25.08
N ALA A 184 7.05 8.05 25.10
CA ALA A 184 8.36 7.44 25.29
C ALA A 184 8.32 6.61 26.59
N ALA A 185 8.67 5.33 26.48
CA ALA A 185 8.75 4.41 27.59
C ALA A 185 10.02 4.66 28.42
#